data_f96d639e94b17219bfe6961d85ff7abc
#
_entry.id   f96d639e94b17219bfe6961d85ff7abc
#
_cell.length_a   1.000
_cell.length_b   1.000
_cell.length_c   1.000
_cell.angle_alpha   90.00
_cell.angle_beta   90.00
_cell.angle_gamma   90.00
#
_symmetry.space_group_name_H-M   'P 1'
#
loop_
_entity.id
_entity.type
_entity.pdbx_description
1 polymer ?
#
loop_
_entity_poly.entity_id
_entity_poly.type
_entity_poly.pdbx_seq_one_letter_code
_entity_poly.pdbx_strand_id
1 'polypeptide(L)'
;MNTKEFLNNLKTFFEKYLGENSSEKASLLEYLPEDKWLEIKNQGLLTPFLPEEYGGRVPNQTELQEVLRLAGHYGVPITLRTGIEGALVIQPLTKHAKKELIEKILPLVFKGEGGGLAITEPDSSGSAIAKEMLSYYEVLENGNIYVNAKKYWQGNSQSDFLIVAAKEKNGKKMGKSINLLFVPREYITFTPIKSEGLKAVRYAVNEIDAEIPAENLILLSELPRKSLREFQNIFIRSRLQLIGMTHGIIENIHMNVAKYLRSKIEFIRHELAEIDSRQAVSKVLYDFVCNTISPTKSV
;
A
#
# COMPACT_ATOMS: atom_id res chain seq x y z
N MET A 1 -14.80 -6.92 -19.17
CA MET A 1 -14.58 -8.11 -18.28
C MET A 1 -15.30 -7.85 -16.96
N ASN A 2 -16.21 -8.74 -16.55
CA ASN A 2 -16.91 -8.60 -15.28
C ASN A 2 -16.01 -9.02 -14.07
N THR A 3 -16.42 -8.66 -12.85
CA THR A 3 -15.66 -8.93 -11.62
C THR A 3 -15.33 -10.42 -11.44
N LYS A 4 -16.29 -11.32 -11.68
CA LYS A 4 -16.08 -12.75 -11.49
C LYS A 4 -15.05 -13.32 -12.47
N GLU A 5 -15.13 -12.91 -13.71
CA GLU A 5 -14.16 -13.31 -14.76
C GLU A 5 -12.77 -12.79 -14.44
N PHE A 6 -12.66 -11.53 -14.05
CA PHE A 6 -11.39 -10.93 -13.64
C PHE A 6 -10.73 -11.68 -12.48
N LEU A 7 -11.47 -11.94 -11.41
CA LEU A 7 -10.96 -12.65 -10.23
C LEU A 7 -10.58 -14.10 -10.55
N ASN A 8 -11.34 -14.78 -11.42
CA ASN A 8 -10.99 -16.12 -11.87
C ASN A 8 -9.69 -16.14 -12.69
N ASN A 9 -9.51 -15.17 -13.60
CA ASN A 9 -8.29 -15.05 -14.37
C ASN A 9 -7.07 -14.78 -13.47
N LEU A 10 -7.22 -13.88 -12.51
CA LEU A 10 -6.18 -13.59 -11.54
C LEU A 10 -5.83 -14.81 -10.68
N LYS A 11 -6.83 -15.55 -10.20
CA LYS A 11 -6.65 -16.79 -9.45
C LYS A 11 -5.92 -17.83 -10.29
N THR A 12 -6.34 -18.06 -11.53
CA THR A 12 -5.71 -19.02 -12.46
C THR A 12 -4.25 -18.66 -12.72
N PHE A 13 -3.96 -17.35 -12.89
CA PHE A 13 -2.58 -16.88 -13.03
C PHE A 13 -1.74 -17.22 -11.79
N PHE A 14 -2.24 -16.90 -10.59
CA PHE A 14 -1.52 -17.21 -9.36
C PHE A 14 -1.35 -18.71 -9.12
N GLU A 15 -2.36 -19.54 -9.40
CA GLU A 15 -2.26 -21.01 -9.30
C GLU A 15 -1.18 -21.56 -10.22
N LYS A 16 -1.12 -21.08 -11.45
CA LYS A 16 -0.11 -21.49 -12.42
C LYS A 16 1.29 -21.02 -12.05
N TYR A 17 1.40 -19.79 -11.56
CA TYR A 17 2.68 -19.11 -11.37
C TYR A 17 3.30 -19.32 -10.00
N LEU A 18 2.47 -19.44 -8.97
CA LEU A 18 2.84 -19.54 -7.55
C LEU A 18 2.18 -20.72 -6.83
N GLY A 19 1.62 -21.67 -7.57
CA GLY A 19 0.98 -22.85 -7.01
C GLY A 19 1.94 -23.73 -6.21
N GLU A 20 1.41 -24.75 -5.53
CA GLU A 20 2.14 -25.59 -4.57
C GLU A 20 3.44 -26.21 -5.09
N ASN A 21 3.55 -26.42 -6.40
CA ASN A 21 4.71 -27.02 -7.04
C ASN A 21 5.71 -26.01 -7.63
N SER A 22 5.50 -24.72 -7.39
CA SER A 22 6.38 -23.68 -7.91
C SER A 22 7.60 -23.51 -7.01
N SER A 23 8.78 -23.75 -7.55
CA SER A 23 10.07 -23.44 -6.91
C SER A 23 10.24 -21.93 -6.64
N GLU A 24 9.51 -21.08 -7.36
CA GLU A 24 9.53 -19.63 -7.22
C GLU A 24 8.85 -19.16 -5.94
N LYS A 25 7.86 -19.92 -5.42
CA LYS A 25 7.13 -19.53 -4.21
C LYS A 25 8.03 -19.32 -2.99
N ALA A 26 9.01 -20.18 -2.80
CA ALA A 26 9.93 -20.07 -1.67
C ALA A 26 10.86 -18.83 -1.78
N SER A 27 11.32 -18.51 -2.99
CA SER A 27 12.20 -17.36 -3.23
C SER A 27 11.47 -16.03 -3.04
N LEU A 28 10.18 -15.95 -3.37
CA LEU A 28 9.37 -14.73 -3.25
C LEU A 28 9.06 -14.33 -1.81
N LEU A 29 9.20 -15.24 -0.83
CA LEU A 29 8.99 -14.92 0.59
C LEU A 29 10.04 -13.95 1.13
N GLU A 30 11.27 -14.02 0.63
CA GLU A 30 12.36 -13.16 1.06
C GLU A 30 12.59 -11.96 0.13
N TYR A 31 12.28 -12.13 -1.14
CA TYR A 31 12.52 -11.11 -2.17
C TYR A 31 11.48 -11.23 -3.29
N LEU A 32 10.91 -10.12 -3.71
CA LEU A 32 10.03 -10.03 -4.89
C LEU A 32 10.80 -9.25 -5.98
N PRO A 33 11.38 -9.93 -6.98
CA PRO A 33 12.09 -9.28 -8.08
C PRO A 33 11.19 -8.31 -8.85
N GLU A 34 11.76 -7.23 -9.37
CA GLU A 34 10.98 -6.19 -10.05
C GLU A 34 10.31 -6.67 -11.33
N ASP A 35 10.99 -7.50 -12.11
CA ASP A 35 10.45 -8.14 -13.31
C ASP A 35 9.23 -9.01 -12.96
N LYS A 36 9.30 -9.76 -11.87
CA LYS A 36 8.21 -10.59 -11.36
C LYS A 36 7.05 -9.74 -10.84
N TRP A 37 7.37 -8.66 -10.13
CA TRP A 37 6.36 -7.72 -9.71
C TRP A 37 5.64 -7.07 -10.89
N LEU A 38 6.37 -6.68 -11.92
CA LEU A 38 5.79 -6.10 -13.13
C LEU A 38 4.87 -7.11 -13.86
N GLU A 39 5.29 -8.37 -13.96
CA GLU A 39 4.47 -9.44 -14.53
C GLU A 39 3.16 -9.63 -13.77
N ILE A 40 3.21 -9.62 -12.43
CA ILE A 40 2.03 -9.71 -11.55
C ILE A 40 1.13 -8.46 -11.70
N LYS A 41 1.71 -7.27 -11.71
CA LYS A 41 0.95 -6.02 -11.92
C LYS A 41 0.17 -6.03 -13.24
N ASN A 42 0.79 -6.55 -14.30
CA ASN A 42 0.20 -6.62 -15.63
C ASN A 42 -1.05 -7.53 -15.72
N GLN A 43 -1.29 -8.35 -14.69
CA GLN A 43 -2.56 -9.08 -14.55
C GLN A 43 -3.73 -8.19 -14.09
N GLY A 44 -3.51 -6.88 -13.96
CA GLY A 44 -4.52 -5.92 -13.54
C GLY A 44 -4.68 -5.80 -12.03
N LEU A 45 -3.71 -6.29 -11.24
CA LEU A 45 -3.76 -6.32 -9.77
C LEU A 45 -4.05 -4.96 -9.12
N LEU A 46 -3.59 -3.87 -9.74
CA LEU A 46 -3.79 -2.50 -9.23
C LEU A 46 -5.01 -1.78 -9.82
N THR A 47 -5.70 -2.37 -10.82
CA THR A 47 -6.84 -1.71 -11.47
C THR A 47 -8.05 -1.44 -10.56
N PRO A 48 -8.33 -2.24 -9.50
CA PRO A 48 -9.41 -1.92 -8.55
C PRO A 48 -9.17 -0.67 -7.70
N PHE A 49 -7.93 -0.15 -7.69
CA PHE A 49 -7.58 1.07 -6.95
C PHE A 49 -7.69 2.34 -7.80
N LEU A 50 -7.83 2.19 -9.12
CA LEU A 50 -7.90 3.30 -10.07
C LEU A 50 -9.34 3.71 -10.36
N PRO A 51 -9.61 5.01 -10.56
CA PRO A 51 -10.81 5.48 -11.23
C PRO A 51 -10.91 4.98 -12.68
N GLU A 52 -12.14 4.84 -13.20
CA GLU A 52 -12.38 4.39 -14.58
C GLU A 52 -11.70 5.28 -15.64
N GLU A 53 -11.66 6.59 -15.43
CA GLU A 53 -11.01 7.56 -16.32
C GLU A 53 -9.50 7.31 -16.52
N TYR A 54 -8.87 6.57 -15.61
CA TYR A 54 -7.45 6.14 -15.68
C TYR A 54 -7.31 4.65 -15.99
N GLY A 55 -8.33 4.03 -16.58
CA GLY A 55 -8.30 2.61 -16.94
C GLY A 55 -8.57 1.66 -15.77
N GLY A 56 -9.10 2.18 -14.69
CA GLY A 56 -9.51 1.40 -13.53
C GLY A 56 -10.80 0.63 -13.75
N ARG A 57 -11.18 -0.11 -12.73
CA ARG A 57 -12.44 -0.83 -12.64
C ARG A 57 -13.41 -0.04 -11.80
N VAL A 58 -14.72 -0.27 -12.00
CA VAL A 58 -15.75 0.35 -11.15
C VAL A 58 -15.43 0.03 -9.69
N PRO A 59 -15.27 1.03 -8.82
CA PRO A 59 -14.91 0.81 -7.42
C PRO A 59 -15.92 -0.11 -6.73
N ASN A 60 -15.48 -1.32 -6.41
CA ASN A 60 -16.29 -2.32 -5.71
C ASN A 60 -15.47 -2.85 -4.54
N GLN A 61 -15.97 -2.65 -3.31
CA GLN A 61 -15.25 -3.07 -2.11
C GLN A 61 -15.00 -4.58 -2.10
N THR A 62 -15.95 -5.37 -2.56
CA THR A 62 -15.80 -6.83 -2.64
C THR A 62 -14.65 -7.20 -3.60
N GLU A 63 -14.62 -6.61 -4.80
CA GLU A 63 -13.56 -6.88 -5.76
C GLU A 63 -12.17 -6.49 -5.21
N LEU A 64 -12.09 -5.32 -4.57
CA LEU A 64 -10.85 -4.85 -3.94
C LEU A 64 -10.36 -5.80 -2.85
N GLN A 65 -11.26 -6.22 -1.96
CA GLN A 65 -10.92 -7.15 -0.88
C GLN A 65 -10.55 -8.54 -1.43
N GLU A 66 -11.22 -9.03 -2.46
CA GLU A 66 -10.90 -10.31 -3.11
C GLU A 66 -9.54 -10.29 -3.80
N VAL A 67 -9.16 -9.20 -4.46
CA VAL A 67 -7.83 -9.04 -5.04
C VAL A 67 -6.75 -9.11 -3.96
N LEU A 68 -6.96 -8.40 -2.85
CA LEU A 68 -6.02 -8.39 -1.72
C LEU A 68 -5.95 -9.76 -1.03
N ARG A 69 -7.10 -10.45 -0.89
CA ARG A 69 -7.18 -11.81 -0.35
C ARG A 69 -6.42 -12.79 -1.23
N LEU A 70 -6.65 -12.77 -2.54
CA LEU A 70 -5.91 -13.62 -3.47
C LEU A 70 -4.41 -13.34 -3.42
N ALA A 71 -4.01 -12.06 -3.47
CA ALA A 71 -2.61 -11.69 -3.35
C ALA A 71 -1.98 -12.18 -2.03
N GLY A 72 -2.71 -12.07 -0.91
CA GLY A 72 -2.28 -12.54 0.41
C GLY A 72 -2.16 -14.06 0.50
N HIS A 73 -3.09 -14.78 -0.14
CA HIS A 73 -3.09 -16.25 -0.20
C HIS A 73 -1.84 -16.78 -0.90
N TYR A 74 -1.41 -16.13 -1.98
CA TYR A 74 -0.26 -16.59 -2.76
C TYR A 74 1.08 -16.01 -2.29
N GLY A 75 1.10 -14.85 -1.63
CA GLY A 75 2.36 -14.31 -1.11
C GLY A 75 2.22 -13.02 -0.33
N VAL A 76 2.76 -13.01 0.90
CA VAL A 76 2.80 -11.82 1.75
C VAL A 76 3.47 -10.61 1.06
N PRO A 77 4.60 -10.76 0.34
CA PRO A 77 5.21 -9.65 -0.37
C PRO A 77 4.32 -9.05 -1.45
N ILE A 78 3.57 -9.90 -2.16
CA ILE A 78 2.67 -9.48 -3.25
C ILE A 78 1.55 -8.62 -2.68
N THR A 79 0.85 -9.11 -1.64
CA THR A 79 -0.27 -8.37 -1.06
C THR A 79 0.16 -7.06 -0.39
N LEU A 80 1.30 -7.05 0.30
CA LEU A 80 1.83 -5.82 0.92
C LEU A 80 2.18 -4.78 -0.15
N ARG A 81 2.85 -5.18 -1.22
CA ARG A 81 3.19 -4.27 -2.30
C ARG A 81 1.95 -3.78 -3.05
N THR A 82 0.96 -4.65 -3.27
CA THR A 82 -0.36 -4.27 -3.81
C THR A 82 -1.04 -3.21 -2.95
N GLY A 83 -1.05 -3.40 -1.63
CA GLY A 83 -1.62 -2.43 -0.69
C GLY A 83 -0.86 -1.11 -0.66
N ILE A 84 0.46 -1.14 -0.69
CA ILE A 84 1.29 0.08 -0.72
C ILE A 84 1.03 0.87 -2.01
N GLU A 85 1.19 0.26 -3.17
CA GLU A 85 1.03 0.95 -4.45
C GLU A 85 -0.44 1.34 -4.70
N GLY A 86 -1.39 0.48 -4.35
CA GLY A 86 -2.82 0.75 -4.55
C GLY A 86 -3.38 1.78 -3.57
N ALA A 87 -3.32 1.48 -2.26
CA ALA A 87 -3.97 2.29 -1.23
C ALA A 87 -3.22 3.55 -0.85
N LEU A 88 -1.90 3.46 -0.83
CA LEU A 88 -1.06 4.53 -0.28
C LEU A 88 -0.44 5.41 -1.37
N VAL A 89 -0.46 4.97 -2.64
CA VAL A 89 0.03 5.75 -3.78
C VAL A 89 -1.11 6.11 -4.72
N ILE A 90 -1.74 5.13 -5.38
CA ILE A 90 -2.76 5.37 -6.42
C ILE A 90 -3.96 6.15 -5.86
N GLN A 91 -4.56 5.70 -4.77
CA GLN A 91 -5.78 6.31 -4.24
C GLN A 91 -5.58 7.76 -3.78
N PRO A 92 -4.57 8.13 -2.97
CA PRO A 92 -4.36 9.53 -2.63
C PRO A 92 -3.93 10.38 -3.82
N LEU A 93 -3.13 9.84 -4.75
CA LEU A 93 -2.74 10.52 -5.98
C LEU A 93 -3.95 10.90 -6.82
N THR A 94 -4.76 9.91 -7.21
CA THR A 94 -5.92 10.12 -8.10
C THR A 94 -7.03 10.96 -7.46
N LYS A 95 -7.08 11.02 -6.13
CA LYS A 95 -8.07 11.83 -5.40
C LYS A 95 -7.65 13.30 -5.22
N HIS A 96 -6.36 13.57 -5.07
CA HIS A 96 -5.90 14.87 -4.58
C HIS A 96 -4.90 15.58 -5.48
N ALA A 97 -4.21 14.86 -6.38
CA ALA A 97 -3.24 15.48 -7.27
C ALA A 97 -3.92 16.15 -8.47
N LYS A 98 -3.21 17.09 -9.08
CA LYS A 98 -3.60 17.66 -10.37
C LYS A 98 -3.45 16.61 -11.47
N LYS A 99 -4.26 16.74 -12.52
CA LYS A 99 -4.33 15.78 -13.62
C LYS A 99 -2.95 15.55 -14.28
N GLU A 100 -2.21 16.60 -14.49
CA GLU A 100 -0.88 16.55 -15.11
C GLU A 100 0.09 15.70 -14.27
N LEU A 101 0.01 15.82 -12.94
CA LEU A 101 0.82 15.03 -12.03
C LEU A 101 0.39 13.56 -12.02
N ILE A 102 -0.91 13.28 -12.07
CA ILE A 102 -1.44 11.92 -12.16
C ILE A 102 -0.92 11.24 -13.44
N GLU A 103 -1.03 11.91 -14.59
CA GLU A 103 -0.56 11.42 -15.89
C GLU A 103 0.96 11.19 -15.94
N LYS A 104 1.73 11.97 -15.17
CA LYS A 104 3.18 11.78 -14.99
C LYS A 104 3.52 10.56 -14.14
N ILE A 105 2.78 10.31 -13.06
CA ILE A 105 3.12 9.29 -12.06
C ILE A 105 2.57 7.91 -12.42
N LEU A 106 1.37 7.79 -12.98
CA LEU A 106 0.77 6.48 -13.27
C LEU A 106 1.66 5.57 -14.14
N PRO A 107 2.37 6.05 -15.18
CA PRO A 107 3.31 5.22 -15.92
C PRO A 107 4.44 4.64 -15.04
N LEU A 108 4.93 5.38 -14.05
CA LEU A 108 5.95 4.89 -13.11
C LEU A 108 5.38 3.77 -12.23
N VAL A 109 4.11 3.88 -11.82
CA VAL A 109 3.44 2.82 -11.05
C VAL A 109 3.24 1.56 -11.89
N PHE A 110 2.81 1.68 -13.15
CA PHE A 110 2.42 0.52 -13.97
C PHE A 110 3.55 -0.09 -14.79
N LYS A 111 4.55 0.69 -15.17
CA LYS A 111 5.67 0.27 -16.04
C LYS A 111 7.01 0.24 -15.32
N GLY A 112 7.13 0.90 -14.20
CA GLY A 112 8.34 1.01 -13.40
C GLY A 112 8.29 0.22 -12.10
N GLU A 113 9.20 0.54 -11.20
CA GLU A 113 9.28 -0.03 -9.87
C GLU A 113 8.19 0.47 -8.90
N GLY A 114 7.38 1.43 -9.35
CA GLY A 114 6.28 1.99 -8.57
C GLY A 114 6.73 3.00 -7.53
N GLY A 115 5.99 3.10 -6.43
CA GLY A 115 6.23 4.07 -5.38
C GLY A 115 5.86 3.59 -3.98
N GLY A 116 6.17 4.42 -2.99
CA GLY A 116 5.79 4.22 -1.60
C GLY A 116 5.28 5.50 -0.95
N LEU A 117 4.63 5.39 0.21
CA LEU A 117 4.20 6.53 1.02
C LEU A 117 5.10 6.67 2.25
N ALA A 118 5.82 7.78 2.35
CA ALA A 118 6.77 8.09 3.41
C ALA A 118 6.15 9.02 4.45
N ILE A 119 5.87 8.50 5.65
CA ILE A 119 5.18 9.21 6.72
C ILE A 119 5.97 9.19 8.01
N THR A 120 6.34 8.00 8.49
CA THR A 120 6.97 7.78 9.80
C THR A 120 8.31 8.47 9.92
N GLU A 121 8.57 9.10 11.06
CA GLU A 121 9.81 9.78 11.39
C GLU A 121 10.51 9.10 12.57
N PRO A 122 11.83 9.30 12.77
CA PRO A 122 12.60 8.57 13.77
C PRO A 122 12.04 8.69 15.20
N ASP A 123 11.64 9.89 15.58
CA ASP A 123 11.28 10.22 16.95
C ASP A 123 9.77 10.49 17.13
N SER A 124 8.94 10.08 16.15
CA SER A 124 7.50 10.25 16.23
C SER A 124 6.75 8.95 16.40
N SER A 125 5.75 8.94 17.30
CA SER A 125 4.83 7.81 17.40
C SER A 125 3.78 7.84 16.29
N GLY A 126 3.33 6.65 15.85
CA GLY A 126 2.29 6.55 14.82
C GLY A 126 0.98 7.25 15.17
N SER A 127 0.64 7.37 16.47
CA SER A 127 -0.56 8.06 16.95
C SER A 127 -0.40 9.59 17.02
N ALA A 128 0.81 10.09 17.20
CA ALA A 128 1.10 11.52 17.34
C ALA A 128 1.73 12.14 16.08
N ILE A 129 1.88 11.37 15.01
CA ILE A 129 2.63 11.76 13.83
C ILE A 129 2.24 13.11 13.25
N ALA A 130 0.94 13.43 13.25
CA ALA A 130 0.46 14.71 12.75
C ALA A 130 0.91 15.90 13.61
N LYS A 131 1.05 15.69 14.93
CA LYS A 131 1.52 16.71 15.87
C LYS A 131 3.04 16.83 15.88
N GLU A 132 3.72 15.70 15.87
CA GLU A 132 5.17 15.57 16.07
C GLU A 132 5.99 15.60 14.79
N MET A 133 5.35 15.57 13.60
CA MET A 133 6.03 15.61 12.32
C MET A 133 7.01 16.77 12.21
N LEU A 134 8.26 16.48 11.95
CA LEU A 134 9.35 17.44 11.76
C LEU A 134 9.58 17.78 10.29
N SER A 135 9.29 16.84 9.38
CA SER A 135 9.40 17.08 7.94
C SER A 135 8.52 18.23 7.49
N TYR A 136 9.09 19.10 6.69
CA TYR A 136 8.40 20.28 6.19
C TYR A 136 8.70 20.54 4.71
N TYR A 137 7.84 21.34 4.11
CA TYR A 137 8.07 21.95 2.82
C TYR A 137 7.81 23.46 2.89
N GLU A 138 8.44 24.19 1.98
CA GLU A 138 8.33 25.64 1.86
C GLU A 138 8.24 26.03 0.38
N VAL A 139 7.25 26.87 0.05
CA VAL A 139 7.17 27.43 -1.31
C VAL A 139 8.17 28.57 -1.41
N LEU A 140 9.10 28.47 -2.37
CA LEU A 140 10.17 29.41 -2.60
C LEU A 140 9.69 30.60 -3.48
N GLU A 141 10.48 31.67 -3.54
CA GLU A 141 10.17 32.86 -4.34
C GLU A 141 10.08 32.56 -5.84
N ASN A 142 10.84 31.60 -6.35
CA ASN A 142 10.79 31.13 -7.74
C ASN A 142 9.56 30.23 -8.04
N GLY A 143 8.71 29.96 -7.03
CA GLY A 143 7.54 29.13 -7.12
C GLY A 143 7.79 27.63 -6.87
N ASN A 144 9.03 27.17 -6.88
CA ASN A 144 9.36 25.78 -6.56
C ASN A 144 9.15 25.48 -5.06
N ILE A 145 9.30 24.22 -4.69
CA ILE A 145 9.08 23.75 -3.32
C ILE A 145 10.39 23.16 -2.78
N TYR A 146 10.89 23.76 -1.69
CA TYR A 146 11.94 23.14 -0.91
C TYR A 146 11.35 22.13 0.07
N VAL A 147 11.92 20.92 0.10
CA VAL A 147 11.51 19.82 0.97
C VAL A 147 12.66 19.40 1.86
N ASN A 148 12.41 19.36 3.16
CA ASN A 148 13.32 18.76 4.13
C ASN A 148 12.59 17.68 4.92
N ALA A 149 13.01 16.43 4.76
CA ALA A 149 12.35 15.29 5.37
C ALA A 149 13.32 14.15 5.68
N LYS A 150 13.10 13.52 6.84
CA LYS A 150 13.76 12.26 7.21
C LYS A 150 12.70 11.25 7.61
N LYS A 151 12.59 10.17 6.83
CA LYS A 151 11.51 9.19 6.95
C LYS A 151 12.05 7.79 7.19
N TYR A 152 11.37 7.03 8.03
CA TYR A 152 11.76 5.69 8.47
C TYR A 152 10.72 4.64 8.10
N TRP A 153 11.15 3.42 7.90
CA TRP A 153 10.29 2.24 7.73
C TRP A 153 9.30 2.31 6.55
N GLN A 154 9.63 3.06 5.50
CA GLN A 154 8.80 3.02 4.32
C GLN A 154 8.94 1.70 3.60
N GLY A 155 7.82 1.04 3.35
CA GLY A 155 7.79 -0.04 2.41
C GLY A 155 7.99 0.48 0.98
N ASN A 156 8.64 -0.33 0.16
CA ASN A 156 8.94 0.01 -1.23
C ASN A 156 9.84 1.25 -1.40
N SER A 157 10.75 1.46 -0.43
CA SER A 157 11.56 2.68 -0.35
C SER A 157 12.66 2.79 -1.42
N GLN A 158 12.89 1.73 -2.20
CA GLN A 158 13.86 1.73 -3.31
C GLN A 158 13.18 1.88 -4.69
N SER A 159 11.92 2.29 -4.72
CA SER A 159 11.13 2.50 -5.94
C SER A 159 11.50 3.80 -6.67
N ASP A 160 10.86 4.04 -7.83
CA ASP A 160 11.12 5.20 -8.69
C ASP A 160 10.85 6.54 -8.00
N PHE A 161 9.97 6.55 -6.98
CA PHE A 161 9.59 7.75 -6.25
C PHE A 161 9.03 7.43 -4.86
N LEU A 162 8.91 8.47 -4.04
CA LEU A 162 8.10 8.43 -2.81
C LEU A 162 7.03 9.54 -2.84
N ILE A 163 5.87 9.22 -2.30
CA ILE A 163 4.89 10.22 -1.85
C ILE A 163 5.25 10.57 -0.41
N VAL A 164 5.67 11.79 -0.14
CA VAL A 164 6.21 12.21 1.16
C VAL A 164 5.22 13.09 1.89
N ALA A 165 4.84 12.73 3.11
CA ALA A 165 4.02 13.59 3.95
C ALA A 165 4.91 14.63 4.66
N ALA A 166 4.55 15.91 4.54
CA ALA A 166 5.26 17.00 5.17
C ALA A 166 4.31 18.13 5.56
N LYS A 167 4.72 18.97 6.55
CA LYS A 167 4.01 20.16 6.99
C LYS A 167 4.47 21.36 6.18
N GLU A 168 3.54 22.25 5.87
CA GLU A 168 3.88 23.58 5.34
C GLU A 168 4.57 24.42 6.43
N LYS A 169 5.80 24.91 6.13
CA LYS A 169 6.64 25.64 7.11
C LYS A 169 6.08 27.00 7.47
N ASN A 170 5.58 27.74 6.48
CA ASN A 170 5.18 29.15 6.60
C ASN A 170 3.67 29.37 6.43
N GLY A 171 2.85 28.35 6.71
CA GLY A 171 1.40 28.46 6.58
C GLY A 171 0.82 29.62 7.39
N LYS A 172 0.13 30.54 6.70
CA LYS A 172 -0.46 31.78 7.29
C LYS A 172 -1.62 31.52 8.25
N LYS A 173 -2.12 30.31 8.38
CA LYS A 173 -3.27 29.94 9.24
C LYS A 173 -2.86 28.89 10.26
N MET A 174 -3.32 29.11 11.47
CA MET A 174 -3.09 28.29 12.67
C MET A 174 -3.11 26.78 12.39
N GLY A 175 -1.96 26.16 12.56
CA GLY A 175 -1.77 24.74 12.34
C GLY A 175 -1.25 24.46 10.91
N LYS A 176 -0.04 24.00 10.88
CA LYS A 176 0.66 23.66 9.65
C LYS A 176 -0.10 22.53 8.93
N SER A 177 -0.62 22.80 7.74
CA SER A 177 -1.28 21.79 6.92
C SER A 177 -0.32 20.67 6.57
N ILE A 178 -0.75 19.42 6.72
CA ILE A 178 -0.01 18.26 6.21
C ILE A 178 -0.47 18.04 4.78
N ASN A 179 0.47 18.04 3.86
CA ASN A 179 0.22 17.72 2.47
C ASN A 179 1.17 16.60 2.01
N LEU A 180 0.98 16.12 0.81
CA LEU A 180 1.80 15.10 0.21
C LEU A 180 2.62 15.71 -0.92
N LEU A 181 3.81 15.18 -1.13
CA LEU A 181 4.74 15.63 -2.17
C LEU A 181 5.20 14.42 -2.98
N PHE A 182 5.12 14.50 -4.28
CA PHE A 182 5.77 13.56 -5.16
C PHE A 182 7.26 13.90 -5.23
N VAL A 183 8.09 12.98 -4.74
CA VAL A 183 9.55 13.14 -4.73
C VAL A 183 10.17 12.04 -5.58
N PRO A 184 10.68 12.36 -6.78
CA PRO A 184 11.42 11.43 -7.62
C PRO A 184 12.66 10.87 -6.94
N ARG A 185 13.08 9.71 -7.39
CA ARG A 185 14.19 8.94 -6.80
C ARG A 185 15.50 9.70 -6.72
N GLU A 186 15.80 10.54 -7.72
CA GLU A 186 17.03 11.33 -7.79
C GLU A 186 17.20 12.35 -6.64
N TYR A 187 16.11 12.71 -5.95
CA TYR A 187 16.11 13.63 -4.80
C TYR A 187 16.15 12.90 -3.44
N ILE A 188 16.28 11.58 -3.44
CA ILE A 188 16.18 10.78 -2.21
C ILE A 188 17.49 10.05 -1.95
N THR A 189 18.12 10.37 -0.84
CA THR A 189 19.19 9.53 -0.28
C THR A 189 18.55 8.47 0.61
N PHE A 190 18.88 7.18 0.40
CA PHE A 190 18.31 6.12 1.21
C PHE A 190 19.36 5.21 1.81
N THR A 191 19.10 4.76 3.02
CA THR A 191 19.91 3.76 3.73
C THR A 191 19.02 2.55 4.02
N PRO A 192 19.29 1.37 3.42
CA PRO A 192 18.47 0.18 3.66
C PRO A 192 18.43 -0.21 5.14
N ILE A 193 17.25 -0.63 5.62
CA ILE A 193 17.08 -1.19 6.96
C ILE A 193 16.99 -2.71 6.81
N LYS A 194 17.88 -3.42 7.52
CA LYS A 194 17.78 -4.88 7.64
C LYS A 194 16.63 -5.23 8.56
N SER A 195 15.63 -5.96 8.03
CA SER A 195 14.51 -6.48 8.81
C SER A 195 14.60 -8.00 8.91
N GLU A 196 14.17 -8.56 10.05
CA GLU A 196 14.09 -10.01 10.24
C GLU A 196 12.89 -10.61 9.52
N GLY A 197 11.77 -9.88 9.46
CA GLY A 197 10.57 -10.25 8.71
C GLY A 197 10.28 -9.26 7.57
N LEU A 198 9.39 -9.65 6.64
CA LEU A 198 8.92 -8.83 5.53
C LEU A 198 10.06 -8.23 4.67
N LYS A 199 11.12 -8.99 4.47
CA LYS A 199 12.35 -8.55 3.77
C LYS A 199 12.05 -8.01 2.36
N ALA A 200 11.09 -8.62 1.66
CA ALA A 200 10.68 -8.21 0.32
C ALA A 200 10.02 -6.82 0.24
N VAL A 201 9.66 -6.21 1.39
CA VAL A 201 9.10 -4.85 1.44
C VAL A 201 10.18 -3.79 1.28
N ARG A 202 11.45 -4.14 1.43
CA ARG A 202 12.62 -3.26 1.21
C ARG A 202 12.52 -1.94 1.99
N TYR A 203 12.56 -2.04 3.31
CA TYR A 203 12.54 -0.88 4.20
C TYR A 203 13.84 -0.06 4.11
N ALA A 204 13.73 1.25 4.25
CA ALA A 204 14.90 2.13 4.38
C ALA A 204 14.60 3.34 5.27
N VAL A 205 15.68 4.02 5.66
CA VAL A 205 15.67 5.43 6.03
C VAL A 205 15.79 6.23 4.73
N ASN A 206 14.93 7.21 4.55
CA ASN A 206 14.96 8.09 3.39
C ASN A 206 15.16 9.53 3.85
N GLU A 207 16.17 10.21 3.30
CA GLU A 207 16.52 11.59 3.58
C GLU A 207 16.33 12.40 2.31
N ILE A 208 15.64 13.53 2.43
CA ILE A 208 15.32 14.44 1.36
C ILE A 208 15.68 15.83 1.83
N ASP A 209 16.53 16.48 1.07
CA ASP A 209 16.91 17.88 1.22
C ASP A 209 17.07 18.45 -0.19
N ALA A 210 15.94 18.89 -0.78
CA ALA A 210 15.90 19.18 -2.19
C ALA A 210 14.84 20.22 -2.55
N GLU A 211 15.09 20.91 -3.66
CA GLU A 211 14.13 21.73 -4.37
C GLU A 211 13.46 20.90 -5.47
N ILE A 212 12.13 20.86 -5.46
CA ILE A 212 11.31 20.12 -6.42
C ILE A 212 10.33 21.07 -7.11
N PRO A 213 9.83 20.72 -8.32
CA PRO A 213 8.83 21.52 -9.01
C PRO A 213 7.52 21.71 -8.21
N ALA A 214 6.89 22.88 -8.34
CA ALA A 214 5.64 23.22 -7.67
C ALA A 214 4.49 22.25 -7.97
N GLU A 215 4.45 21.71 -9.19
CA GLU A 215 3.44 20.72 -9.61
C GLU A 215 3.51 19.40 -8.85
N ASN A 216 4.63 19.12 -8.17
CA ASN A 216 4.81 17.91 -7.36
C ASN A 216 4.03 17.95 -6.02
N LEU A 217 3.38 19.07 -5.69
CA LEU A 217 2.53 19.19 -4.52
C LEU A 217 1.18 18.49 -4.73
N ILE A 218 0.87 17.54 -3.86
CA ILE A 218 -0.42 16.88 -3.76
C ILE A 218 -1.16 17.52 -2.58
N LEU A 219 -1.96 18.53 -2.88
CA LEU A 219 -2.63 19.34 -1.88
C LEU A 219 -3.86 18.61 -1.31
N LEU A 220 -3.78 18.11 -0.09
CA LEU A 220 -4.91 17.47 0.58
C LEU A 220 -6.02 18.47 0.91
N SER A 221 -5.66 19.67 1.37
CA SER A 221 -6.56 20.82 1.53
C SER A 221 -5.77 22.06 1.94
N GLU A 222 -6.27 23.23 1.56
CA GLU A 222 -5.78 24.53 2.04
C GLU A 222 -6.13 24.78 3.52
N LEU A 223 -7.14 24.09 4.04
CA LEU A 223 -7.58 24.23 5.41
C LEU A 223 -6.91 23.19 6.31
N PRO A 224 -6.14 23.57 7.34
CA PRO A 224 -5.37 22.65 8.18
C PRO A 224 -6.17 21.47 8.77
N ARG A 225 -7.37 21.77 9.32
CA ARG A 225 -8.24 20.72 9.87
C ARG A 225 -8.75 19.74 8.82
N LYS A 226 -9.05 20.23 7.63
CA LYS A 226 -9.51 19.39 6.50
C LYS A 226 -8.35 18.58 5.95
N SER A 227 -7.18 19.19 5.80
CA SER A 227 -5.95 18.50 5.41
C SER A 227 -5.64 17.33 6.36
N LEU A 228 -5.69 17.56 7.67
CA LEU A 228 -5.49 16.50 8.67
C LEU A 228 -6.52 15.39 8.54
N ARG A 229 -7.80 15.72 8.31
CA ARG A 229 -8.85 14.72 8.11
C ARG A 229 -8.61 13.89 6.84
N GLU A 230 -8.25 14.52 5.72
CA GLU A 230 -7.94 13.80 4.49
C GLU A 230 -6.70 12.90 4.67
N PHE A 231 -5.70 13.38 5.39
CA PHE A 231 -4.53 12.58 5.76
C PHE A 231 -4.93 11.35 6.61
N GLN A 232 -5.80 11.51 7.60
CA GLN A 232 -6.32 10.40 8.40
C GLN A 232 -7.15 9.42 7.56
N ASN A 233 -7.93 9.90 6.59
CA ASN A 233 -8.73 9.07 5.69
C ASN A 233 -7.86 8.11 4.86
N ILE A 234 -6.64 8.50 4.49
CA ILE A 234 -5.68 7.62 3.81
C ILE A 234 -5.37 6.40 4.70
N PHE A 235 -5.12 6.62 5.99
CA PHE A 235 -4.87 5.52 6.93
C PHE A 235 -6.09 4.63 7.16
N ILE A 236 -7.27 5.23 7.31
CA ILE A 236 -8.51 4.45 7.53
C ILE A 236 -8.73 3.51 6.35
N ARG A 237 -8.61 4.01 5.12
CA ARG A 237 -8.76 3.21 3.90
C ARG A 237 -7.71 2.10 3.80
N SER A 238 -6.45 2.41 4.08
CA SER A 238 -5.39 1.40 4.04
C SER A 238 -5.59 0.31 5.11
N ARG A 239 -6.09 0.67 6.30
CA ARG A 239 -6.39 -0.31 7.37
C ARG A 239 -7.54 -1.24 7.00
N LEU A 240 -8.58 -0.72 6.32
CA LEU A 240 -9.65 -1.57 5.81
C LEU A 240 -9.13 -2.62 4.81
N GLN A 241 -8.15 -2.24 4.01
CA GLN A 241 -7.55 -3.16 3.04
C GLN A 241 -6.72 -4.27 3.71
N LEU A 242 -6.14 -4.01 4.90
CA LEU A 242 -5.43 -5.05 5.66
C LEU A 242 -6.33 -6.25 5.97
N ILE A 243 -7.64 -6.10 6.01
CA ILE A 243 -8.57 -7.20 6.31
C ILE A 243 -8.52 -8.25 5.21
N GLY A 244 -8.65 -7.87 3.94
CA GLY A 244 -8.51 -8.79 2.80
C GLY A 244 -7.12 -9.43 2.75
N MET A 245 -6.08 -8.60 2.90
CA MET A 245 -4.69 -9.06 2.92
C MET A 245 -4.47 -10.13 3.98
N THR A 246 -4.87 -9.84 5.22
CA THR A 246 -4.68 -10.74 6.38
C THR A 246 -5.51 -12.01 6.23
N HIS A 247 -6.75 -11.88 5.76
CA HIS A 247 -7.62 -13.03 5.54
C HIS A 247 -7.01 -14.02 4.54
N GLY A 248 -6.48 -13.54 3.41
CA GLY A 248 -5.80 -14.39 2.44
C GLY A 248 -4.56 -15.09 3.00
N ILE A 249 -3.76 -14.39 3.82
CA ILE A 249 -2.59 -14.97 4.50
C ILE A 249 -3.04 -16.08 5.47
N ILE A 250 -4.08 -15.83 6.28
CA ILE A 250 -4.62 -16.81 7.23
C ILE A 250 -5.16 -18.04 6.51
N GLU A 251 -5.88 -17.87 5.39
CA GLU A 251 -6.36 -18.99 4.57
C GLU A 251 -5.21 -19.88 4.07
N ASN A 252 -4.13 -19.26 3.58
CA ASN A 252 -2.96 -20.01 3.12
C ASN A 252 -2.29 -20.79 4.26
N ILE A 253 -2.07 -20.14 5.41
CA ILE A 253 -1.49 -20.79 6.60
C ILE A 253 -2.39 -21.96 7.05
N HIS A 254 -3.69 -21.71 7.20
CA HIS A 254 -4.66 -22.74 7.60
C HIS A 254 -4.63 -23.95 6.66
N MET A 255 -4.68 -23.73 5.36
CA MET A 255 -4.65 -24.79 4.36
C MET A 255 -3.37 -25.63 4.45
N ASN A 256 -2.21 -24.99 4.58
CA ASN A 256 -0.92 -25.68 4.65
C ASN A 256 -0.77 -26.45 5.97
N VAL A 257 -1.17 -25.86 7.09
CA VAL A 257 -1.15 -26.52 8.42
C VAL A 257 -2.11 -27.71 8.44
N ALA A 258 -3.35 -27.53 7.96
CA ALA A 258 -4.33 -28.60 7.89
C ALA A 258 -3.85 -29.79 7.02
N LYS A 259 -3.19 -29.50 5.88
CA LYS A 259 -2.60 -30.52 5.02
C LYS A 259 -1.48 -31.29 5.72
N TYR A 260 -0.59 -30.57 6.43
CA TYR A 260 0.52 -31.17 7.17
C TYR A 260 0.03 -32.03 8.34
N LEU A 261 -1.01 -31.58 9.05
CA LEU A 261 -1.49 -32.23 10.26
C LEU A 261 -2.49 -33.37 10.01
N ARG A 262 -3.16 -33.44 8.86
CA ARG A 262 -4.04 -34.57 8.49
C ARG A 262 -3.34 -35.92 8.53
N SER A 263 -2.02 -35.94 8.50
CA SER A 263 -1.19 -37.14 8.56
C SER A 263 -0.71 -37.50 9.97
N LYS A 264 -1.05 -36.71 11.03
CA LYS A 264 -0.50 -36.87 12.39
C LYS A 264 -1.54 -36.70 13.49
N ILE A 265 -1.43 -37.54 14.43
CA ILE A 265 -1.96 -37.84 15.78
C ILE A 265 -2.99 -36.90 16.44
N GLU A 266 -3.86 -37.49 17.27
CA GLU A 266 -5.02 -36.95 18.00
C GLU A 266 -4.76 -35.70 18.87
N PHE A 267 -3.57 -35.55 19.42
CA PHE A 267 -3.13 -34.37 20.20
C PHE A 267 -3.20 -33.05 19.41
N ILE A 268 -3.06 -33.11 18.11
CA ILE A 268 -3.01 -31.95 17.24
C ILE A 268 -4.41 -31.42 16.86
N ARG A 269 -5.47 -32.16 17.14
CA ARG A 269 -6.86 -31.75 16.84
C ARG A 269 -7.29 -30.52 17.63
N HIS A 270 -6.79 -30.35 18.86
CA HIS A 270 -7.11 -29.15 19.65
C HIS A 270 -6.50 -27.87 19.03
N GLU A 271 -5.24 -27.93 18.68
CA GLU A 271 -4.54 -26.82 18.03
C GLU A 271 -5.17 -26.47 16.65
N LEU A 272 -5.59 -27.48 15.89
CA LEU A 272 -6.33 -27.27 14.65
C LEU A 272 -7.66 -26.57 14.88
N ALA A 273 -8.43 -26.96 15.91
CA ALA A 273 -9.70 -26.33 16.23
C ALA A 273 -9.53 -24.86 16.63
N GLU A 274 -8.43 -24.49 17.28
CA GLU A 274 -8.11 -23.08 17.56
C GLU A 274 -7.80 -22.30 16.29
N ILE A 275 -7.00 -22.88 15.37
CA ILE A 275 -6.69 -22.26 14.07
C ILE A 275 -7.96 -22.11 13.22
N ASP A 276 -8.82 -23.13 13.18
CA ASP A 276 -10.13 -23.10 12.50
C ASP A 276 -11.01 -21.96 13.03
N SER A 277 -11.05 -21.80 14.36
CA SER A 277 -11.82 -20.75 15.03
C SER A 277 -11.30 -19.36 14.65
N ARG A 278 -9.99 -19.15 14.62
CA ARG A 278 -9.37 -17.88 14.22
C ARG A 278 -9.61 -17.57 12.74
N GLN A 279 -9.57 -18.60 11.90
CA GLN A 279 -9.87 -18.44 10.46
C GLN A 279 -11.36 -18.08 10.27
N ALA A 280 -12.27 -18.68 11.02
CA ALA A 280 -13.69 -18.34 10.97
C ALA A 280 -13.96 -16.88 11.39
N VAL A 281 -13.33 -16.40 12.47
CA VAL A 281 -13.41 -14.99 12.90
C VAL A 281 -12.87 -14.05 11.82
N SER A 282 -11.71 -14.37 11.22
CA SER A 282 -11.15 -13.60 10.13
C SER A 282 -12.12 -13.49 8.94
N LYS A 283 -12.79 -14.59 8.60
CA LYS A 283 -13.80 -14.64 7.54
C LYS A 283 -15.01 -13.75 7.85
N VAL A 284 -15.51 -13.76 9.07
CA VAL A 284 -16.64 -12.89 9.47
C VAL A 284 -16.29 -11.42 9.30
N LEU A 285 -15.10 -11.00 9.74
CA LEU A 285 -14.62 -9.61 9.55
C LEU A 285 -14.48 -9.26 8.07
N TYR A 286 -13.95 -10.17 7.29
CA TYR A 286 -13.82 -10.01 5.85
C TYR A 286 -15.18 -9.84 5.17
N ASP A 287 -16.13 -10.74 5.43
CA ASP A 287 -17.49 -10.68 4.88
C ASP A 287 -18.20 -9.38 5.29
N PHE A 288 -18.01 -8.93 6.54
CA PHE A 288 -18.56 -7.66 7.01
C PHE A 288 -18.03 -6.46 6.19
N VAL A 289 -16.73 -6.39 5.96
CA VAL A 289 -16.14 -5.30 5.16
C VAL A 289 -16.63 -5.35 3.72
N CYS A 290 -16.67 -6.53 3.10
CA CYS A 290 -17.15 -6.69 1.73
C CYS A 290 -18.61 -6.23 1.53
N ASN A 291 -19.46 -6.50 2.53
CA ASN A 291 -20.91 -6.26 2.42
C ASN A 291 -21.37 -4.92 2.96
N THR A 292 -20.59 -4.28 3.84
CA THR A 292 -21.06 -3.10 4.60
C THR A 292 -20.37 -1.82 4.18
N ILE A 293 -19.10 -1.88 3.78
CA ILE A 293 -18.32 -0.69 3.51
C ILE A 293 -18.29 -0.39 2.01
N SER A 294 -18.80 0.79 1.65
CA SER A 294 -18.72 1.29 0.28
C SER A 294 -17.38 1.99 0.04
N PRO A 295 -16.65 1.68 -1.04
CA PRO A 295 -15.39 2.34 -1.37
C PRO A 295 -15.55 3.82 -1.70
N THR A 296 -16.77 4.25 -2.06
CA THR A 296 -17.09 5.62 -2.50
C THR A 296 -17.62 6.50 -1.38
N LYS A 297 -18.10 5.95 -0.27
CA LYS A 297 -18.52 6.77 0.88
C LYS A 297 -17.30 7.21 1.68
N SER A 298 -17.18 8.53 1.89
CA SER A 298 -16.25 9.07 2.89
C SER A 298 -16.65 8.53 4.27
N VAL A 299 -15.73 7.85 4.91
CA VAL A 299 -15.84 7.47 6.31
C VAL A 299 -15.71 8.72 7.18
#